data_e219c02388411123b5d07863ca682306
#
_entry.id   e219c02388411123b5d07863ca682306
#
_cell.length_a   1.000
_cell.length_b   1.000
_cell.length_c   1.000
_cell.angle_alpha   90.00
_cell.angle_beta   90.00
_cell.angle_gamma   90.00
#
_symmetry.space_group_name_H-M   'P 1'
#
loop_
_entity.id
_entity.type
_entity.pdbx_description
1 polymer ?
#
loop_
_entity_poly.entity_id
_entity_poly.type
_entity_poly.pdbx_seq_one_letter_code
_entity_poly.pdbx_strand_id
1 'polypeptide(L)'
;MCRDVRGRWSKGLAALSLCATVGVAHAQSSVSLYGLADAFAGVVRTPGSVGNAWEVGSGGLSTSFWGMSGAEDLGGGTKAIFTLESFYRINGGQSGAYNGQSFFGRRAFVGLSGESGQLTLGRNDSLLFVSTLLFNPFGNSFVFSPMVVHTFLGSAMGAAPVQSDTAIDDSIVYQSPEAGGLTASVLYSNAGIAGHVGQANYSANVLYFAGPFSATAAVQSLHTASLFLNGATEQTAWLAGAAYRLQTVKFYLQYERVTNNNELTDDTIQVGLSAQAGTGSILVSWAGTLRRPAQGADIRWSTVVLGYDYPLSKRTDVYAAWRYDTMTSVSSGNSVGAGIRMKF
;
A
#
# COMPACT_ATOMS: atom_id res chain seq x y z
N MET A 1 -91.95 47.28 -1.46
CA MET A 1 -92.26 46.54 -0.20
C MET A 1 -91.07 45.89 0.36
N CYS A 2 -90.65 46.47 1.43
CA CYS A 2 -89.96 45.88 2.59
C CYS A 2 -88.64 45.21 2.37
N ARG A 3 -87.58 45.83 2.83
CA ARG A 3 -86.87 45.80 4.10
C ARG A 3 -85.72 44.78 4.01
N ASP A 4 -84.53 45.27 4.01
CA ASP A 4 -83.66 45.65 5.14
C ASP A 4 -83.22 44.43 5.96
N VAL A 5 -81.97 44.21 6.15
CA VAL A 5 -81.22 44.31 7.37
C VAL A 5 -79.89 43.58 7.27
N ARG A 6 -78.78 44.35 7.30
CA ARG A 6 -77.55 44.23 8.14
C ARG A 6 -77.00 42.84 8.46
N GLY A 7 -75.71 42.70 8.27
CA GLY A 7 -74.84 42.45 9.36
C GLY A 7 -73.57 41.70 8.99
N ARG A 8 -72.47 42.37 8.95
CA ARG A 8 -71.35 42.35 9.88
C ARG A 8 -70.44 41.08 9.91
N TRP A 9 -69.22 41.36 9.59
CA TRP A 9 -68.00 40.82 10.16
C TRP A 9 -67.65 39.37 9.91
N SER A 10 -66.53 39.13 9.22
CA SER A 10 -65.44 38.26 9.72
C SER A 10 -64.21 38.40 8.81
N LYS A 11 -63.32 39.02 9.31
CA LYS A 11 -61.90 38.78 9.51
C LYS A 11 -61.26 37.82 8.50
N GLY A 12 -60.35 38.38 7.74
CA GLY A 12 -59.40 37.63 6.92
C GLY A 12 -58.51 36.69 7.75
N LEU A 13 -58.30 35.52 7.23
CA LEU A 13 -57.15 34.69 7.54
C LEU A 13 -56.24 34.69 6.28
N ALA A 14 -55.23 35.53 6.31
CA ALA A 14 -54.11 35.37 5.42
C ALA A 14 -53.33 34.14 5.86
N ALA A 15 -53.59 33.04 5.19
CA ALA A 15 -52.73 31.85 5.32
C ALA A 15 -51.39 32.18 4.64
N LEU A 16 -50.37 32.49 5.42
CA LEU A 16 -48.97 32.54 5.01
C LEU A 16 -48.56 31.12 4.70
N SER A 17 -48.60 30.70 3.42
CA SER A 17 -47.96 29.51 2.95
C SER A 17 -46.46 29.72 2.95
N LEU A 18 -45.82 29.36 4.06
CA LEU A 18 -44.37 29.24 4.16
C LEU A 18 -43.98 28.02 3.33
N CYS A 19 -43.72 28.19 2.02
CA CYS A 19 -43.03 27.20 1.23
C CYS A 19 -41.61 27.07 1.79
N ALA A 20 -41.45 26.11 2.70
CA ALA A 20 -40.13 25.60 3.03
C ALA A 20 -39.57 24.99 1.75
N THR A 21 -38.75 25.73 1.02
CA THR A 21 -37.86 25.21 0.00
C THR A 21 -36.85 24.35 0.75
N VAL A 22 -37.18 23.05 0.90
CA VAL A 22 -36.18 22.04 1.22
C VAL A 22 -35.22 22.05 0.04
N GLY A 23 -34.15 22.80 0.17
CA GLY A 23 -33.02 22.71 -0.74
C GLY A 23 -32.56 21.25 -0.70
N VAL A 24 -32.88 20.50 -1.73
CA VAL A 24 -32.28 19.19 -1.96
C VAL A 24 -30.81 19.49 -2.19
N ALA A 25 -30.00 19.41 -1.14
CA ALA A 25 -28.56 19.34 -1.29
C ALA A 25 -28.31 18.08 -2.12
N HIS A 26 -28.07 18.24 -3.41
CA HIS A 26 -27.54 17.16 -4.21
C HIS A 26 -26.14 16.87 -3.68
N ALA A 27 -26.04 15.98 -2.72
CA ALA A 27 -24.79 15.35 -2.35
C ALA A 27 -24.26 14.72 -3.64
N GLN A 28 -23.21 15.31 -4.21
CA GLN A 28 -22.63 14.83 -5.47
C GLN A 28 -21.79 13.59 -5.12
N SER A 29 -22.45 12.44 -5.01
CA SER A 29 -21.79 11.16 -4.84
C SER A 29 -21.01 10.84 -6.11
N SER A 30 -19.69 10.72 -6.02
CA SER A 30 -18.86 10.33 -7.15
C SER A 30 -18.30 8.93 -6.90
N VAL A 31 -18.53 8.03 -7.85
CA VAL A 31 -17.88 6.72 -7.87
C VAL A 31 -16.93 6.69 -9.06
N SER A 32 -15.68 6.35 -8.81
CA SER A 32 -14.64 6.23 -9.82
C SER A 32 -14.20 4.78 -9.94
N LEU A 33 -14.13 4.28 -11.18
CA LEU A 33 -13.46 3.02 -11.53
C LEU A 33 -12.05 3.37 -11.98
N TYR A 34 -11.05 2.66 -11.46
CA TYR A 34 -9.65 2.89 -11.77
C TYR A 34 -8.83 1.61 -11.63
N GLY A 35 -7.62 1.63 -12.13
CA GLY A 35 -6.74 0.48 -12.01
C GLY A 35 -5.39 0.66 -12.67
N LEU A 36 -4.64 -0.43 -12.63
CA LEU A 36 -3.31 -0.54 -13.21
C LEU A 36 -3.14 -1.94 -13.80
N ALA A 37 -2.71 -2.01 -15.03
CA ALA A 37 -2.30 -3.22 -15.73
C ALA A 37 -0.79 -3.17 -15.97
N ASP A 38 -0.05 -4.16 -15.49
CA ASP A 38 1.39 -4.29 -15.64
C ASP A 38 1.75 -5.73 -16.03
N ALA A 39 2.38 -5.89 -17.17
CA ALA A 39 2.88 -7.17 -17.66
C ALA A 39 4.31 -7.02 -18.17
N PHE A 40 5.12 -8.05 -17.96
CA PHE A 40 6.49 -8.12 -18.49
C PHE A 40 6.76 -9.46 -19.14
N ALA A 41 7.71 -9.48 -20.06
CA ALA A 41 8.29 -10.69 -20.62
C ALA A 41 9.77 -10.75 -20.24
N GLY A 42 10.25 -11.91 -19.83
CA GLY A 42 11.62 -12.00 -19.38
C GLY A 42 12.04 -13.37 -18.91
N VAL A 43 13.21 -13.39 -18.30
CA VAL A 43 13.81 -14.54 -17.63
C VAL A 43 13.85 -14.24 -16.14
N VAL A 44 13.30 -15.10 -15.32
CA VAL A 44 13.37 -15.01 -13.87
C VAL A 44 14.17 -16.20 -13.33
N ARG A 45 15.16 -15.90 -12.51
CA ARG A 45 15.91 -16.87 -11.72
C ARG A 45 16.18 -16.29 -10.36
N THR A 46 15.55 -16.87 -9.34
CA THR A 46 15.77 -16.51 -7.94
C THR A 46 16.93 -17.31 -7.33
N PRO A 47 17.53 -16.89 -6.21
CA PRO A 47 18.53 -17.66 -5.50
C PRO A 47 18.04 -19.08 -5.17
N GLY A 48 18.89 -20.07 -5.40
CA GLY A 48 18.57 -21.48 -5.17
C GLY A 48 17.72 -22.16 -6.25
N SER A 49 17.27 -21.44 -7.28
CA SER A 49 16.53 -22.01 -8.40
C SER A 49 17.41 -22.96 -9.23
N VAL A 50 16.81 -24.07 -9.71
CA VAL A 50 17.50 -25.08 -10.53
C VAL A 50 17.84 -24.53 -11.93
N GLY A 51 17.04 -23.56 -12.45
CA GLY A 51 17.22 -23.03 -13.79
C GLY A 51 16.53 -21.70 -14.01
N ASN A 52 16.56 -21.23 -15.26
CA ASN A 52 15.90 -20.01 -15.71
C ASN A 52 14.43 -20.32 -16.07
N ALA A 53 13.51 -19.51 -15.58
CA ALA A 53 12.12 -19.52 -16.02
C ALA A 53 11.91 -18.39 -17.05
N TRP A 54 11.53 -18.76 -18.28
CA TRP A 54 11.05 -17.83 -19.28
C TRP A 54 9.56 -17.62 -19.07
N GLU A 55 9.16 -16.39 -18.90
CA GLU A 55 7.76 -16.11 -18.60
C GLU A 55 7.26 -14.79 -19.19
N VAL A 56 5.94 -14.74 -19.40
CA VAL A 56 5.19 -13.50 -19.38
C VAL A 56 4.60 -13.39 -17.98
N GLY A 57 5.14 -12.46 -17.20
CA GLY A 57 4.75 -12.26 -15.80
C GLY A 57 3.76 -11.12 -15.62
N SER A 58 3.10 -11.10 -14.48
CA SER A 58 2.23 -10.01 -14.05
C SER A 58 2.96 -9.15 -13.03
N GLY A 59 2.87 -7.82 -13.18
CA GLY A 59 3.29 -6.90 -12.13
C GLY A 59 4.81 -6.67 -12.04
N GLY A 60 5.50 -6.45 -13.15
CA GLY A 60 6.94 -6.22 -13.15
C GLY A 60 7.35 -5.01 -12.31
N LEU A 61 6.83 -3.82 -12.58
CA LEU A 61 7.06 -2.63 -11.73
C LEU A 61 5.94 -2.38 -10.72
N SER A 62 4.73 -2.88 -10.97
CA SER A 62 3.60 -2.70 -10.03
C SER A 62 2.61 -3.85 -10.18
N THR A 63 2.17 -4.43 -9.08
CA THR A 63 1.14 -5.48 -9.11
C THR A 63 -0.14 -4.95 -9.76
N SER A 64 -0.67 -5.68 -10.75
CA SER A 64 -1.89 -5.29 -11.46
C SER A 64 -3.09 -5.35 -10.52
N PHE A 65 -3.92 -4.32 -10.57
CA PHE A 65 -5.15 -4.23 -9.77
C PHE A 65 -6.21 -3.40 -10.50
N TRP A 66 -7.44 -3.57 -10.08
CA TRP A 66 -8.54 -2.67 -10.39
C TRP A 66 -9.33 -2.37 -9.11
N GLY A 67 -10.08 -1.30 -9.10
CA GLY A 67 -10.88 -0.93 -7.95
C GLY A 67 -11.90 0.14 -8.24
N MET A 68 -12.76 0.34 -7.27
CA MET A 68 -13.69 1.45 -7.22
C MET A 68 -13.57 2.19 -5.89
N SER A 69 -13.71 3.49 -5.94
CA SER A 69 -13.78 4.34 -4.76
C SER A 69 -14.89 5.37 -4.93
N GLY A 70 -15.43 5.81 -3.82
CA GLY A 70 -16.45 6.85 -3.84
C GLY A 70 -16.38 7.73 -2.60
N ALA A 71 -16.97 8.91 -2.75
CA ALA A 71 -17.13 9.87 -1.68
C ALA A 71 -18.52 10.50 -1.74
N GLU A 72 -19.15 10.63 -0.58
CA GLU A 72 -20.40 11.35 -0.37
C GLU A 72 -20.14 12.53 0.58
N ASP A 73 -20.52 13.73 0.17
CA ASP A 73 -20.40 14.92 1.02
C ASP A 73 -21.53 14.91 2.07
N LEU A 74 -21.14 14.86 3.34
CA LEU A 74 -22.07 14.89 4.47
C LEU A 74 -22.32 16.31 5.01
N GLY A 75 -21.70 17.32 4.40
CA GLY A 75 -21.71 18.69 4.86
C GLY A 75 -20.66 18.97 5.95
N GLY A 76 -20.45 20.26 6.24
CA GLY A 76 -19.48 20.68 7.26
C GLY A 76 -18.02 20.25 6.98
N GLY A 77 -17.65 20.01 5.72
CA GLY A 77 -16.31 19.55 5.35
C GLY A 77 -16.06 18.06 5.61
N THR A 78 -17.08 17.30 6.02
CA THR A 78 -17.00 15.87 6.29
C THR A 78 -17.51 15.05 5.10
N LYS A 79 -16.82 13.96 4.75
CA LYS A 79 -17.21 13.03 3.68
C LYS A 79 -17.25 11.60 4.21
N ALA A 80 -18.25 10.85 3.79
CA ALA A 80 -18.20 9.39 3.85
C ALA A 80 -17.43 8.89 2.63
N ILE A 81 -16.52 7.94 2.83
CA ILE A 81 -15.65 7.40 1.77
C ILE A 81 -15.69 5.88 1.79
N PHE A 82 -15.48 5.27 0.63
CA PHE A 82 -15.20 3.85 0.53
C PHE A 82 -14.16 3.56 -0.54
N THR A 83 -13.49 2.42 -0.41
CA THR A 83 -12.58 1.88 -1.42
C THR A 83 -12.68 0.35 -1.44
N LEU A 84 -12.79 -0.22 -2.64
CA LEU A 84 -12.76 -1.65 -2.89
C LEU A 84 -11.77 -1.92 -4.02
N GLU A 85 -10.71 -2.69 -3.76
CA GLU A 85 -9.64 -2.95 -4.74
C GLU A 85 -9.27 -4.43 -4.77
N SER A 86 -9.14 -4.97 -5.97
CA SER A 86 -8.78 -6.36 -6.25
C SER A 86 -7.50 -6.44 -7.07
N PHE A 87 -6.55 -7.24 -6.62
CA PHE A 87 -5.43 -7.65 -7.45
C PHE A 87 -5.87 -8.65 -8.52
N TYR A 88 -5.15 -8.70 -9.63
CA TYR A 88 -5.28 -9.73 -10.62
C TYR A 88 -3.93 -10.03 -11.30
N ARG A 89 -3.80 -11.23 -11.82
CA ARG A 89 -2.63 -11.66 -12.60
C ARG A 89 -2.97 -11.60 -14.08
N ILE A 90 -2.42 -10.63 -14.79
CA ILE A 90 -2.76 -10.37 -16.19
C ILE A 90 -2.30 -11.50 -17.12
N ASN A 91 -1.25 -12.22 -16.76
CA ASN A 91 -0.69 -13.32 -17.55
C ASN A 91 -1.58 -14.58 -17.60
N GLY A 92 -2.49 -14.74 -16.63
CA GLY A 92 -3.37 -15.91 -16.56
C GLY A 92 -4.85 -15.56 -16.30
N GLY A 93 -5.18 -14.28 -16.11
CA GLY A 93 -6.55 -13.83 -15.85
C GLY A 93 -7.09 -14.19 -14.46
N GLN A 94 -6.25 -14.69 -13.54
CA GLN A 94 -6.70 -15.07 -12.19
C GLN A 94 -6.87 -13.82 -11.33
N SER A 95 -7.86 -13.86 -10.42
CA SER A 95 -7.99 -12.89 -9.34
C SER A 95 -6.90 -13.10 -8.27
N GLY A 96 -6.56 -12.00 -7.57
CA GLY A 96 -5.55 -12.01 -6.52
C GLY A 96 -4.10 -11.92 -7.02
N ALA A 97 -3.20 -11.43 -6.19
CA ALA A 97 -1.76 -11.43 -6.45
C ALA A 97 -1.15 -12.84 -6.33
N TYR A 98 -1.78 -13.70 -5.53
CA TYR A 98 -1.42 -15.12 -5.34
C TYR A 98 -2.68 -15.99 -5.20
N ASN A 99 -2.50 -17.31 -5.26
CA ASN A 99 -3.62 -18.24 -5.13
C ASN A 99 -4.22 -18.19 -3.73
N GLY A 100 -5.56 -18.11 -3.64
CA GLY A 100 -6.28 -18.09 -2.37
C GLY A 100 -6.41 -16.70 -1.73
N GLN A 101 -5.86 -15.65 -2.33
CA GLN A 101 -6.11 -14.28 -1.86
C GLN A 101 -7.58 -13.92 -2.01
N SER A 102 -8.13 -13.20 -1.03
CA SER A 102 -9.50 -12.67 -1.06
C SER A 102 -9.72 -11.79 -2.30
N PHE A 103 -10.96 -11.74 -2.81
CA PHE A 103 -11.28 -10.99 -4.04
C PHE A 103 -10.92 -9.50 -3.92
N PHE A 104 -11.32 -8.82 -2.85
CA PHE A 104 -10.88 -7.46 -2.55
C PHE A 104 -9.62 -7.47 -1.66
N GLY A 105 -8.64 -8.28 -2.05
CA GLY A 105 -7.44 -8.52 -1.26
C GLY A 105 -6.45 -7.37 -1.20
N ARG A 106 -6.64 -6.30 -1.98
CA ARG A 106 -5.78 -5.12 -1.93
C ARG A 106 -6.26 -4.12 -0.89
N ARG A 107 -7.54 -3.67 -0.98
CA ARG A 107 -8.20 -2.78 -0.01
C ARG A 107 -9.69 -3.03 0.00
N ALA A 108 -10.32 -2.95 1.15
CA ALA A 108 -11.77 -3.02 1.30
C ALA A 108 -12.17 -2.28 2.57
N PHE A 109 -12.51 -1.01 2.47
CA PHE A 109 -12.85 -0.21 3.63
C PHE A 109 -13.95 0.82 3.35
N VAL A 110 -14.60 1.25 4.42
CA VAL A 110 -15.46 2.42 4.49
C VAL A 110 -14.92 3.36 5.58
N GLY A 111 -15.19 4.65 5.49
CA GLY A 111 -14.69 5.58 6.49
C GLY A 111 -15.23 6.98 6.38
N LEU A 112 -14.67 7.85 7.22
CA LEU A 112 -14.94 9.29 7.23
C LEU A 112 -13.63 10.05 6.98
N SER A 113 -13.72 11.13 6.23
CA SER A 113 -12.61 12.05 6.02
C SER A 113 -13.05 13.48 6.19
N GLY A 114 -12.19 14.35 6.72
CA GLY A 114 -12.49 15.75 6.96
C GLY A 114 -11.28 16.51 7.48
N GLU A 115 -11.49 17.71 8.02
CA GLU A 115 -10.41 18.57 8.55
C GLU A 115 -9.65 17.91 9.70
N SER A 116 -10.28 17.02 10.47
CA SER A 116 -9.65 16.28 11.56
C SER A 116 -8.87 15.04 11.11
N GLY A 117 -8.75 14.80 9.81
CA GLY A 117 -8.08 13.64 9.25
C GLY A 117 -9.05 12.61 8.68
N GLN A 118 -8.62 11.36 8.64
CA GLN A 118 -9.36 10.26 8.06
C GLN A 118 -9.42 9.07 9.02
N LEU A 119 -10.61 8.47 9.16
CA LEU A 119 -10.83 7.23 9.90
C LEU A 119 -11.44 6.20 8.96
N THR A 120 -10.82 5.02 8.84
CA THR A 120 -11.29 3.93 7.98
C THR A 120 -11.42 2.62 8.74
N LEU A 121 -12.39 1.79 8.36
CA LEU A 121 -12.68 0.48 8.94
C LEU A 121 -12.76 -0.56 7.84
N GLY A 122 -12.06 -1.69 8.00
CA GLY A 122 -12.04 -2.81 7.07
C GLY A 122 -10.63 -3.32 6.79
N ARG A 123 -10.34 -3.66 5.54
CA ARG A 123 -9.00 -4.06 5.09
C ARG A 123 -8.25 -2.83 4.58
N ASN A 124 -7.20 -2.46 5.30
CA ASN A 124 -6.37 -1.29 5.01
C ASN A 124 -4.92 -1.69 4.74
N ASP A 125 -4.17 -0.85 4.01
CA ASP A 125 -2.74 -1.07 3.80
C ASP A 125 -1.98 -1.16 5.14
N SER A 126 -1.04 -2.07 5.25
CA SER A 126 -0.04 -2.06 6.31
C SER A 126 0.75 -0.75 6.26
N LEU A 127 0.84 -0.05 7.40
CA LEU A 127 1.56 1.22 7.49
C LEU A 127 3.08 1.03 7.30
N LEU A 128 3.60 -0.16 7.64
CA LEU A 128 4.97 -0.56 7.33
C LEU A 128 5.17 -0.69 5.82
N PHE A 129 4.24 -1.35 5.11
CA PHE A 129 4.30 -1.49 3.66
C PHE A 129 4.25 -0.12 2.96
N VAL A 130 3.34 0.77 3.38
CA VAL A 130 3.26 2.14 2.84
C VAL A 130 4.61 2.85 2.98
N SER A 131 5.25 2.76 4.15
CA SER A 131 6.56 3.36 4.39
C SER A 131 7.64 2.73 3.52
N THR A 132 7.65 1.41 3.36
CA THR A 132 8.61 0.68 2.51
C THR A 132 8.52 1.12 1.05
N LEU A 133 7.30 1.19 0.48
CA LEU A 133 7.12 1.46 -0.95
C LEU A 133 7.44 2.91 -1.35
N LEU A 134 7.27 3.88 -0.45
CA LEU A 134 7.46 5.30 -0.75
C LEU A 134 8.92 5.73 -0.78
N PHE A 135 9.81 4.95 -0.16
CA PHE A 135 11.21 5.31 0.04
C PHE A 135 12.19 4.40 -0.71
N ASN A 136 11.76 3.82 -1.84
CA ASN A 136 12.64 3.10 -2.76
C ASN A 136 12.33 3.46 -4.22
N PRO A 137 13.31 3.33 -5.15
CA PRO A 137 13.12 3.76 -6.53
C PRO A 137 12.18 2.88 -7.36
N PHE A 138 11.96 1.61 -6.96
CA PHE A 138 11.10 0.64 -7.67
C PHE A 138 9.70 0.54 -7.05
N GLY A 139 9.33 1.43 -6.10
CA GLY A 139 8.01 1.50 -5.50
C GLY A 139 7.55 0.17 -4.91
N ASN A 140 6.37 -0.28 -5.32
CA ASN A 140 5.72 -1.50 -4.84
C ASN A 140 5.97 -2.74 -5.72
N SER A 141 7.06 -2.78 -6.48
CA SER A 141 7.39 -3.94 -7.30
C SER A 141 7.74 -5.16 -6.44
N PHE A 142 7.02 -6.26 -6.61
CA PHE A 142 7.36 -7.57 -6.02
C PHE A 142 8.33 -8.38 -6.87
N VAL A 143 8.75 -7.85 -8.03
CA VAL A 143 9.73 -8.48 -8.91
C VAL A 143 11.08 -7.74 -8.86
N PHE A 144 11.05 -6.42 -8.95
CA PHE A 144 12.26 -5.60 -9.13
C PHE A 144 12.56 -4.62 -7.99
N SER A 145 11.73 -4.49 -6.93
CA SER A 145 12.11 -3.71 -5.76
C SER A 145 12.87 -4.56 -4.75
N PRO A 146 14.19 -4.39 -4.57
CA PRO A 146 14.95 -5.18 -3.60
C PRO A 146 14.37 -5.08 -2.19
N MET A 147 13.98 -3.86 -1.75
CA MET A 147 13.43 -3.68 -0.40
C MET A 147 12.11 -4.44 -0.21
N VAL A 148 11.16 -4.32 -1.15
CA VAL A 148 9.87 -5.01 -1.06
C VAL A 148 10.04 -6.52 -1.08
N VAL A 149 10.93 -7.02 -1.97
CA VAL A 149 11.22 -8.45 -2.09
C VAL A 149 11.85 -8.99 -0.80
N HIS A 150 12.82 -8.27 -0.24
CA HIS A 150 13.51 -8.67 0.97
C HIS A 150 12.61 -8.63 2.21
N THR A 151 11.66 -7.70 2.27
CA THR A 151 10.76 -7.55 3.41
C THR A 151 9.57 -8.51 3.37
N PHE A 152 8.89 -8.63 2.21
CA PHE A 152 7.56 -9.24 2.12
C PHE A 152 7.50 -10.57 1.37
N LEU A 153 8.61 -11.05 0.78
CA LEU A 153 8.62 -12.34 0.09
C LEU A 153 9.45 -13.39 0.80
N GLY A 154 8.92 -14.59 0.83
CA GLY A 154 9.70 -15.78 1.14
C GLY A 154 10.75 -16.06 0.06
N SER A 155 11.83 -16.72 0.43
CA SER A 155 12.94 -17.02 -0.45
C SER A 155 13.61 -18.34 -0.06
N ALA A 156 14.77 -18.64 -0.64
CA ALA A 156 15.58 -19.77 -0.20
C ALA A 156 16.08 -19.64 1.26
N MET A 157 15.97 -18.48 1.90
CA MET A 157 16.17 -18.34 3.37
C MET A 157 14.94 -18.80 4.19
N GLY A 158 13.83 -19.19 3.57
CA GLY A 158 12.58 -19.57 4.23
C GLY A 158 11.49 -18.49 4.13
N ALA A 159 10.69 -18.33 5.19
CA ALA A 159 9.60 -17.35 5.24
C ALA A 159 10.10 -15.91 5.06
N ALA A 160 9.23 -15.03 4.58
CA ALA A 160 9.51 -13.60 4.51
C ALA A 160 9.90 -13.04 5.88
N PRO A 161 10.77 -12.02 5.97
CA PRO A 161 11.03 -11.31 7.21
C PRO A 161 9.75 -10.82 7.86
N VAL A 162 8.95 -10.00 7.17
CA VAL A 162 7.64 -9.55 7.66
C VAL A 162 6.58 -10.59 7.30
N GLN A 163 5.85 -11.08 8.30
CA GLN A 163 4.88 -12.17 8.17
C GLN A 163 3.44 -11.68 7.92
N SER A 164 3.20 -10.37 7.86
CA SER A 164 1.90 -9.84 7.44
C SER A 164 1.77 -9.78 5.92
N ASP A 165 0.53 -9.76 5.45
CA ASP A 165 0.23 -9.27 4.09
C ASP A 165 0.53 -7.76 4.00
N THR A 166 0.51 -7.23 2.80
CA THR A 166 0.64 -5.79 2.50
C THR A 166 -0.57 -4.97 2.94
N ALA A 167 -1.66 -5.63 3.27
CA ALA A 167 -2.85 -5.06 3.89
C ALA A 167 -3.32 -5.92 5.06
N ILE A 168 -3.91 -5.27 6.07
CA ILE A 168 -4.33 -5.86 7.34
C ILE A 168 -5.86 -5.90 7.38
N ASP A 169 -6.40 -7.10 7.61
CA ASP A 169 -7.84 -7.32 7.80
C ASP A 169 -8.32 -6.80 9.16
N ASP A 170 -9.64 -6.63 9.30
CA ASP A 170 -10.33 -6.28 10.54
C ASP A 170 -9.70 -5.07 11.24
N SER A 171 -9.26 -4.09 10.44
CA SER A 171 -8.47 -2.97 10.92
C SER A 171 -9.25 -1.67 11.01
N ILE A 172 -8.88 -0.87 11.99
CA ILE A 172 -9.27 0.53 12.16
C ILE A 172 -8.00 1.35 11.94
N VAL A 173 -8.04 2.30 11.00
CA VAL A 173 -6.92 3.19 10.72
C VAL A 173 -7.35 4.63 10.89
N TYR A 174 -6.60 5.37 11.68
CA TYR A 174 -6.68 6.82 11.73
C TYR A 174 -5.43 7.43 11.09
N GLN A 175 -5.63 8.40 10.21
CA GLN A 175 -4.60 9.21 9.60
C GLN A 175 -4.84 10.69 9.94
N SER A 176 -3.83 11.35 10.47
CA SER A 176 -3.89 12.78 10.81
C SER A 176 -4.06 13.64 9.54
N PRO A 177 -4.55 14.88 9.66
CA PRO A 177 -4.33 15.89 8.64
C PRO A 177 -2.82 16.08 8.40
N GLU A 178 -2.50 16.54 7.18
CA GLU A 178 -1.13 16.97 6.89
C GLU A 178 -0.87 18.33 7.54
N ALA A 179 0.26 18.44 8.25
CA ALA A 179 0.70 19.67 8.89
C ALA A 179 2.19 19.92 8.64
N GLY A 180 2.52 20.89 7.78
CA GLY A 180 3.91 21.24 7.47
C GLY A 180 4.70 20.12 6.77
N GLY A 181 4.03 19.30 5.97
CA GLY A 181 4.59 18.13 5.30
C GLY A 181 4.54 16.85 6.13
N LEU A 182 4.07 16.92 7.38
CA LEU A 182 4.00 15.78 8.31
C LEU A 182 2.59 15.16 8.30
N THR A 183 2.53 13.82 8.18
CA THR A 183 1.32 13.01 8.36
C THR A 183 1.65 11.83 9.27
N ALA A 184 0.80 11.54 10.23
CA ALA A 184 0.93 10.38 11.12
C ALA A 184 -0.28 9.46 10.95
N SER A 185 -0.05 8.15 11.00
CA SER A 185 -1.14 7.17 10.96
C SER A 185 -0.95 6.12 12.05
N VAL A 186 -2.06 5.61 12.56
CA VAL A 186 -2.10 4.49 13.49
C VAL A 186 -3.12 3.48 13.01
N LEU A 187 -2.80 2.20 13.18
CA LEU A 187 -3.63 1.06 12.82
C LEU A 187 -3.78 0.15 14.02
N TYR A 188 -4.99 -0.28 14.27
CA TYR A 188 -5.35 -1.33 15.20
C TYR A 188 -6.15 -2.40 14.44
N SER A 189 -5.82 -3.67 14.67
CA SER A 189 -6.58 -4.81 14.14
C SER A 189 -6.71 -5.87 15.21
N ASN A 190 -7.88 -6.48 15.29
CA ASN A 190 -8.10 -7.63 16.17
C ASN A 190 -8.01 -8.92 15.34
N ALA A 191 -7.46 -9.99 15.91
CA ALA A 191 -7.31 -11.28 15.22
C ALA A 191 -8.66 -11.98 14.88
N GLY A 192 -9.82 -11.36 15.23
CA GLY A 192 -11.15 -11.89 14.91
C GLY A 192 -11.50 -13.22 15.60
N ILE A 193 -10.69 -13.66 16.56
CA ILE A 193 -10.88 -14.94 17.24
C ILE A 193 -11.60 -14.71 18.57
N ALA A 194 -12.82 -15.23 18.70
CA ALA A 194 -13.61 -15.12 19.92
C ALA A 194 -12.86 -15.72 21.13
N GLY A 195 -12.79 -14.97 22.22
CA GLY A 195 -12.11 -15.39 23.46
C GLY A 195 -10.60 -15.14 23.51
N HIS A 196 -9.99 -14.66 22.45
CA HIS A 196 -8.56 -14.29 22.40
C HIS A 196 -8.37 -12.77 22.47
N VAL A 197 -8.83 -12.15 23.55
CA VAL A 197 -8.58 -10.74 23.84
C VAL A 197 -7.10 -10.60 24.20
N GLY A 198 -6.32 -9.91 23.36
CA GLY A 198 -4.86 -9.72 23.58
C GLY A 198 -3.99 -10.12 22.38
N GLN A 199 -4.55 -10.73 21.36
CA GLN A 199 -3.88 -10.99 20.07
C GLN A 199 -4.23 -9.89 19.07
N ALA A 200 -4.01 -8.63 19.45
CA ALA A 200 -4.23 -7.49 18.58
C ALA A 200 -2.96 -7.14 17.82
N ASN A 201 -3.13 -6.68 16.58
CA ASN A 201 -2.06 -6.15 15.77
C ASN A 201 -2.07 -4.62 15.85
N TYR A 202 -0.90 -4.03 15.93
CA TYR A 202 -0.72 -2.58 16.01
C TYR A 202 0.28 -2.14 14.96
N SER A 203 0.02 -1.02 14.34
CA SER A 203 1.00 -0.37 13.47
C SER A 203 0.88 1.13 13.57
N ALA A 204 1.99 1.81 13.40
CA ALA A 204 2.03 3.26 13.30
C ALA A 204 3.09 3.68 12.29
N ASN A 205 2.86 4.79 11.61
CA ASN A 205 3.89 5.45 10.82
C ASN A 205 3.79 6.96 10.87
N VAL A 206 4.91 7.58 10.53
CA VAL A 206 5.02 9.01 10.30
C VAL A 206 5.66 9.19 8.92
N LEU A 207 5.04 10.03 8.09
CA LEU A 207 5.53 10.42 6.77
C LEU A 207 5.82 11.93 6.79
N TYR A 208 7.00 12.30 6.32
CA TYR A 208 7.40 13.69 6.17
C TYR A 208 7.82 13.97 4.73
N PHE A 209 7.18 14.95 4.09
CA PHE A 209 7.47 15.39 2.74
C PHE A 209 7.52 16.92 2.71
N ALA A 210 8.70 17.52 2.75
CA ALA A 210 8.87 18.96 2.64
C ALA A 210 10.09 19.33 1.80
N GLY A 211 9.86 20.09 0.75
CA GLY A 211 10.91 20.50 -0.18
C GLY A 211 11.65 19.31 -0.81
N PRO A 212 12.98 19.31 -0.81
CA PRO A 212 13.77 18.21 -1.38
C PRO A 212 13.91 16.99 -0.47
N PHE A 213 13.63 17.14 0.82
CA PHE A 213 13.78 16.09 1.84
C PHE A 213 12.47 15.39 2.14
N SER A 214 12.54 14.07 2.31
CA SER A 214 11.44 13.23 2.77
C SER A 214 11.97 12.20 3.75
N ALA A 215 11.17 11.84 4.76
CA ALA A 215 11.53 10.83 5.75
C ALA A 215 10.30 10.03 6.19
N THR A 216 10.54 8.83 6.71
CA THR A 216 9.51 8.00 7.34
C THR A 216 10.10 7.24 8.52
N ALA A 217 9.24 6.96 9.49
CA ALA A 217 9.46 5.94 10.50
C ALA A 217 8.17 5.14 10.63
N ALA A 218 8.30 3.82 10.76
CA ALA A 218 7.16 2.92 10.95
C ALA A 218 7.48 1.85 11.97
N VAL A 219 6.46 1.40 12.70
CA VAL A 219 6.51 0.25 13.59
C VAL A 219 5.27 -0.59 13.37
N GLN A 220 5.43 -1.92 13.44
CA GLN A 220 4.35 -2.88 13.36
C GLN A 220 4.59 -3.99 14.38
N SER A 221 3.57 -4.34 15.15
CA SER A 221 3.55 -5.47 16.07
C SER A 221 2.43 -6.41 15.68
N LEU A 222 2.76 -7.66 15.43
CA LEU A 222 1.83 -8.71 15.03
C LEU A 222 1.76 -9.78 16.11
N HIS A 223 0.53 -10.17 16.46
CA HIS A 223 0.23 -11.21 17.43
C HIS A 223 -0.79 -12.16 16.82
N THR A 224 -0.37 -13.27 16.26
CA THR A 224 -1.30 -14.28 15.75
C THR A 224 -0.75 -15.70 15.94
N ALA A 225 -1.62 -16.65 16.27
CA ALA A 225 -1.25 -18.02 16.55
C ALA A 225 -0.90 -18.84 15.28
N SER A 226 -1.19 -18.36 14.08
CA SER A 226 -1.15 -19.20 12.87
C SER A 226 -0.43 -18.61 11.65
N LEU A 227 0.04 -17.37 11.69
CA LEU A 227 0.68 -16.74 10.52
C LEU A 227 2.18 -17.01 10.40
N PHE A 228 2.84 -17.44 11.46
CA PHE A 228 4.29 -17.56 11.45
C PHE A 228 4.74 -18.97 11.06
N LEU A 229 5.23 -19.11 9.84
CA LEU A 229 5.75 -20.36 9.30
C LEU A 229 6.96 -20.90 10.06
N ASN A 230 7.57 -20.13 10.95
CA ASN A 230 8.74 -20.47 11.74
C ASN A 230 8.43 -20.78 13.23
N GLY A 231 7.15 -20.88 13.59
CA GLY A 231 6.71 -21.17 14.95
C GLY A 231 6.69 -19.96 15.91
N ALA A 232 7.02 -18.76 15.44
CA ALA A 232 6.83 -17.53 16.22
C ALA A 232 5.33 -17.19 16.33
N THR A 233 4.94 -16.59 17.46
CA THR A 233 3.57 -16.11 17.70
C THR A 233 3.52 -14.59 17.85
N GLU A 234 4.67 -13.94 17.95
CA GLU A 234 4.81 -12.49 18.04
C GLU A 234 5.95 -12.03 17.16
N GLN A 235 5.71 -10.92 16.45
CA GLN A 235 6.69 -10.28 15.60
C GLN A 235 6.61 -8.77 15.77
N THR A 236 7.76 -8.12 15.91
CA THR A 236 7.87 -6.66 15.85
C THR A 236 8.78 -6.28 14.69
N ALA A 237 8.29 -5.39 13.84
CA ALA A 237 9.06 -4.79 12.74
C ALA A 237 9.10 -3.28 12.92
N TRP A 238 10.26 -2.67 12.69
CA TRP A 238 10.37 -1.23 12.59
C TRP A 238 11.25 -0.83 11.42
N LEU A 239 10.91 0.29 10.82
CA LEU A 239 11.55 0.82 9.63
C LEU A 239 11.81 2.31 9.80
N ALA A 240 12.97 2.76 9.35
CA ALA A 240 13.28 4.17 9.12
C ALA A 240 13.74 4.36 7.69
N GLY A 241 13.23 5.40 7.03
CA GLY A 241 13.56 5.70 5.65
C GLY A 241 13.74 7.20 5.43
N ALA A 242 14.61 7.55 4.48
CA ALA A 242 14.82 8.91 4.04
C ALA A 242 15.04 8.98 2.52
N ALA A 243 14.65 10.11 1.92
CA ALA A 243 14.97 10.40 0.55
C ALA A 243 15.32 11.88 0.40
N TYR A 244 16.25 12.17 -0.52
CA TYR A 244 16.66 13.53 -0.83
C TYR A 244 16.72 13.74 -2.34
N ARG A 245 16.05 14.77 -2.83
CA ARG A 245 16.05 15.15 -4.25
C ARG A 245 17.09 16.25 -4.48
N LEU A 246 18.11 15.91 -5.24
CA LEU A 246 19.11 16.85 -5.71
C LEU A 246 18.92 17.04 -7.23
N GLN A 247 18.29 18.15 -7.62
CA GLN A 247 17.93 18.44 -9.02
C GLN A 247 17.11 17.29 -9.65
N THR A 248 17.69 16.57 -10.62
CA THR A 248 17.06 15.48 -11.37
C THR A 248 17.30 14.09 -10.76
N VAL A 249 18.09 14.01 -9.68
CA VAL A 249 18.40 12.76 -8.99
C VAL A 249 17.71 12.73 -7.63
N LYS A 250 17.05 11.63 -7.30
CA LYS A 250 16.52 11.38 -5.97
C LYS A 250 17.23 10.16 -5.36
N PHE A 251 17.82 10.35 -4.20
CA PHE A 251 18.48 9.30 -3.42
C PHE A 251 17.51 8.75 -2.39
N TYR A 252 17.67 7.46 -2.05
CA TYR A 252 16.83 6.74 -1.11
C TYR A 252 17.70 5.92 -0.16
N LEU A 253 17.30 5.86 1.10
CA LEU A 253 17.88 5.03 2.15
C LEU A 253 16.77 4.49 3.02
N GLN A 254 16.81 3.18 3.33
CA GLN A 254 15.94 2.55 4.31
C GLN A 254 16.74 1.58 5.17
N TYR A 255 16.31 1.44 6.41
CA TYR A 255 16.73 0.37 7.29
C TYR A 255 15.50 -0.21 7.99
N GLU A 256 15.43 -1.53 8.04
CA GLU A 256 14.37 -2.29 8.68
C GLU A 256 14.97 -3.34 9.60
N ARG A 257 14.36 -3.51 10.76
CA ARG A 257 14.63 -4.65 11.65
C ARG A 257 13.33 -5.36 11.96
N VAL A 258 13.33 -6.67 11.82
CA VAL A 258 12.25 -7.57 12.19
C VAL A 258 12.75 -8.52 13.26
N THR A 259 12.02 -8.61 14.38
CA THR A 259 12.34 -9.49 15.51
C THR A 259 11.14 -10.36 15.82
N ASN A 260 11.37 -11.64 15.95
CA ASN A 260 10.36 -12.64 16.31
C ASN A 260 10.62 -13.15 17.74
N ASN A 261 9.55 -13.56 18.45
CA ASN A 261 9.68 -14.08 19.82
C ASN A 261 10.38 -15.45 19.93
N ASN A 262 10.72 -16.08 18.80
CA ASN A 262 11.57 -17.27 18.72
C ASN A 262 13.05 -16.93 18.42
N GLU A 263 13.48 -15.70 18.72
CA GLU A 263 14.85 -15.17 18.54
C GLU A 263 15.31 -15.03 17.09
N LEU A 264 14.47 -15.32 16.07
CA LEU A 264 14.78 -15.03 14.68
C LEU A 264 14.75 -13.52 14.45
N THR A 265 15.83 -12.95 13.95
CA THR A 265 15.97 -11.52 13.65
C THR A 265 16.44 -11.31 12.21
N ASP A 266 15.81 -10.39 11.50
CA ASP A 266 16.21 -9.94 10.17
C ASP A 266 16.56 -8.44 10.22
N ASP A 267 17.73 -8.09 9.72
CA ASP A 267 18.16 -6.70 9.48
C ASP A 267 18.29 -6.48 7.99
N THR A 268 17.53 -5.52 7.45
CA THR A 268 17.55 -5.15 6.03
C THR A 268 17.95 -3.69 5.86
N ILE A 269 18.92 -3.43 5.02
CA ILE A 269 19.30 -2.09 4.58
C ILE A 269 19.08 -1.96 3.08
N GLN A 270 18.57 -0.82 2.62
CA GLN A 270 18.42 -0.50 1.20
C GLN A 270 18.99 0.88 0.92
N VAL A 271 19.71 0.98 -0.20
CA VAL A 271 20.10 2.26 -0.81
C VAL A 271 19.68 2.26 -2.27
N GLY A 272 19.30 3.41 -2.79
CA GLY A 272 18.88 3.50 -4.18
C GLY A 272 18.90 4.92 -4.70
N LEU A 273 18.74 5.04 -6.00
CA LEU A 273 18.56 6.33 -6.67
C LEU A 273 17.61 6.19 -7.87
N SER A 274 16.93 7.28 -8.17
CA SER A 274 16.26 7.50 -9.45
C SER A 274 16.82 8.77 -10.08
N ALA A 275 17.21 8.71 -11.36
CA ALA A 275 17.77 9.84 -12.08
C ALA A 275 17.04 10.02 -13.40
N GLN A 276 16.63 11.25 -13.71
CA GLN A 276 16.04 11.55 -15.01
C GLN A 276 17.10 11.42 -16.10
N ALA A 277 16.79 10.65 -17.14
CA ALA A 277 17.63 10.41 -18.30
C ALA A 277 16.79 10.56 -19.58
N GLY A 278 16.91 11.70 -20.24
CA GLY A 278 16.00 12.08 -21.33
C GLY A 278 14.57 12.25 -20.81
N THR A 279 13.60 11.62 -21.47
CA THR A 279 12.19 11.58 -21.03
C THR A 279 11.91 10.53 -19.97
N GLY A 280 12.78 9.53 -19.82
CA GLY A 280 12.64 8.44 -18.87
C GLY A 280 13.49 8.62 -17.61
N SER A 281 13.54 7.59 -16.80
CA SER A 281 14.27 7.56 -15.53
C SER A 281 15.09 6.28 -15.40
N ILE A 282 16.36 6.42 -15.04
CA ILE A 282 17.21 5.32 -14.59
C ILE A 282 16.88 5.06 -13.13
N LEU A 283 16.69 3.80 -12.77
CA LEU A 283 16.39 3.34 -11.42
C LEU A 283 17.51 2.38 -11.00
N VAL A 284 18.12 2.62 -9.85
CA VAL A 284 19.13 1.73 -9.25
C VAL A 284 18.77 1.50 -7.80
N SER A 285 18.81 0.25 -7.36
CA SER A 285 18.60 -0.09 -5.95
C SER A 285 19.46 -1.29 -5.58
N TRP A 286 19.96 -1.25 -4.35
CA TRP A 286 20.57 -2.38 -3.69
C TRP A 286 19.91 -2.57 -2.33
N ALA A 287 19.63 -3.84 -1.96
CA ALA A 287 19.25 -4.19 -0.60
C ALA A 287 20.09 -5.38 -0.10
N GLY A 288 20.40 -5.36 1.18
CA GLY A 288 21.07 -6.44 1.89
C GLY A 288 20.31 -6.82 3.15
N THR A 289 19.99 -8.11 3.32
CA THR A 289 19.38 -8.66 4.52
C THR A 289 20.33 -9.61 5.21
N LEU A 290 20.45 -9.43 6.52
CA LEU A 290 21.15 -10.35 7.41
C LEU A 290 20.11 -11.04 8.32
N ARG A 291 19.85 -12.30 8.07
CA ARG A 291 19.02 -13.17 8.90
C ARG A 291 19.86 -13.84 9.95
N ARG A 292 19.48 -13.68 11.22
CA ARG A 292 20.07 -14.36 12.38
C ARG A 292 19.02 -15.30 12.96
N PRO A 293 19.08 -16.60 12.68
CA PRO A 293 18.21 -17.59 13.32
C PRO A 293 18.65 -17.81 14.78
N ALA A 294 17.73 -18.25 15.65
CA ALA A 294 18.06 -18.65 17.02
C ALA A 294 19.13 -19.76 17.09
N GLN A 295 19.17 -20.61 16.08
CA GLN A 295 20.15 -21.67 15.94
C GLN A 295 20.64 -21.76 14.49
N GLY A 296 21.92 -22.08 14.32
CA GLY A 296 22.53 -22.21 13.00
C GLY A 296 23.36 -20.97 12.61
N ALA A 297 23.78 -20.94 11.36
CA ALA A 297 24.61 -19.84 10.84
C ALA A 297 23.74 -18.71 10.27
N ASP A 298 24.28 -17.53 10.33
CA ASP A 298 23.70 -16.34 9.70
C ASP A 298 23.54 -16.54 8.18
N ILE A 299 22.42 -16.04 7.65
CA ILE A 299 22.14 -16.05 6.21
C ILE A 299 22.21 -14.60 5.72
N ARG A 300 22.98 -14.39 4.66
CA ARG A 300 23.09 -13.08 3.97
C ARG A 300 22.42 -13.17 2.62
N TRP A 301 21.55 -12.21 2.34
CA TRP A 301 20.92 -12.04 1.05
C TRP A 301 21.21 -10.64 0.53
N SER A 302 21.66 -10.52 -0.70
CA SER A 302 22.00 -9.25 -1.36
C SER A 302 21.38 -9.23 -2.74
N THR A 303 20.69 -8.15 -3.07
CA THR A 303 20.03 -7.93 -4.36
C THR A 303 20.41 -6.58 -4.93
N VAL A 304 20.84 -6.55 -6.18
CA VAL A 304 21.05 -5.32 -6.97
C VAL A 304 20.06 -5.31 -8.11
N VAL A 305 19.45 -4.15 -8.37
CA VAL A 305 18.55 -3.94 -9.52
C VAL A 305 18.93 -2.66 -10.25
N LEU A 306 18.98 -2.76 -11.57
CA LEU A 306 19.09 -1.66 -12.51
C LEU A 306 17.88 -1.67 -13.42
N GLY A 307 17.21 -0.52 -13.58
CA GLY A 307 16.04 -0.38 -14.43
C GLY A 307 16.03 0.92 -15.21
N TYR A 308 15.28 0.93 -16.28
CA TYR A 308 14.91 2.14 -17.02
C TYR A 308 13.41 2.14 -17.26
N ASP A 309 12.75 3.22 -16.85
CA ASP A 309 11.31 3.45 -16.98
C ASP A 309 11.09 4.63 -17.94
N TYR A 310 10.39 4.38 -19.05
CA TYR A 310 10.18 5.35 -20.13
C TYR A 310 8.68 5.64 -20.31
N PRO A 311 8.21 6.86 -20.02
CA PRO A 311 6.82 7.24 -20.19
C PRO A 311 6.49 7.42 -21.68
N LEU A 312 5.51 6.65 -22.17
CA LEU A 312 4.89 6.84 -23.47
C LEU A 312 3.77 7.88 -23.41
N SER A 313 3.12 8.00 -22.25
CA SER A 313 2.07 8.98 -21.97
C SER A 313 2.00 9.26 -20.47
N LYS A 314 1.02 10.10 -20.05
CA LYS A 314 0.74 10.32 -18.60
C LYS A 314 0.26 9.06 -17.86
N ARG A 315 -0.23 8.05 -18.59
CA ARG A 315 -0.83 6.84 -18.01
C ARG A 315 -0.11 5.55 -18.41
N THR A 316 0.78 5.61 -19.41
CA THR A 316 1.42 4.41 -19.97
C THR A 316 2.92 4.62 -20.01
N ASP A 317 3.64 3.66 -19.50
CA ASP A 317 5.09 3.57 -19.55
C ASP A 317 5.53 2.16 -20.01
N VAL A 318 6.71 2.09 -20.59
CA VAL A 318 7.44 0.86 -20.87
C VAL A 318 8.74 0.85 -20.10
N TYR A 319 9.17 -0.31 -19.67
CA TYR A 319 10.33 -0.43 -18.82
C TYR A 319 11.16 -1.66 -19.16
N ALA A 320 12.42 -1.62 -18.76
CA ALA A 320 13.28 -2.79 -18.67
C ALA A 320 14.03 -2.77 -17.35
N ALA A 321 14.23 -3.94 -16.77
CA ALA A 321 14.98 -4.08 -15.51
C ALA A 321 15.79 -5.36 -15.49
N TRP A 322 16.95 -5.28 -14.86
CA TRP A 322 17.84 -6.39 -14.55
C TRP A 322 18.01 -6.48 -13.03
N ARG A 323 17.94 -7.69 -12.50
CA ARG A 323 18.10 -8.02 -11.08
C ARG A 323 19.12 -9.12 -10.91
N TYR A 324 20.06 -8.93 -9.99
CA TYR A 324 21.02 -9.93 -9.58
C TYR A 324 20.95 -10.16 -8.08
N ASP A 325 20.86 -11.43 -7.69
CA ASP A 325 20.71 -11.86 -6.30
C ASP A 325 21.85 -12.79 -5.90
N THR A 326 22.39 -12.59 -4.70
CA THR A 326 23.28 -13.55 -4.04
C THR A 326 22.76 -13.90 -2.67
N MET A 327 22.86 -15.16 -2.28
CA MET A 327 22.45 -15.62 -0.97
C MET A 327 23.40 -16.70 -0.45
N THR A 328 23.59 -16.74 0.88
CA THR A 328 24.47 -17.73 1.54
C THR A 328 24.06 -19.15 1.15
N SER A 329 25.03 -19.96 0.79
CA SER A 329 24.94 -21.41 0.54
C SER A 329 24.00 -21.86 -0.58
N VAL A 330 23.52 -20.94 -1.45
CA VAL A 330 22.71 -21.28 -2.63
C VAL A 330 23.24 -20.59 -3.89
N SER A 331 22.81 -21.08 -5.06
CA SER A 331 23.16 -20.47 -6.34
C SER A 331 22.59 -19.06 -6.47
N SER A 332 23.31 -18.17 -7.15
CA SER A 332 22.86 -16.81 -7.44
C SER A 332 21.63 -16.80 -8.35
N GLY A 333 20.78 -15.78 -8.16
CA GLY A 333 19.70 -15.42 -9.06
C GLY A 333 20.15 -14.41 -10.11
N ASN A 334 19.52 -14.45 -11.29
CA ASN A 334 19.73 -13.46 -12.34
C ASN A 334 18.46 -13.35 -13.17
N SER A 335 17.82 -12.20 -13.14
CA SER A 335 16.52 -11.97 -13.78
C SER A 335 16.61 -10.73 -14.68
N VAL A 336 15.98 -10.79 -15.85
CA VAL A 336 15.84 -9.66 -16.75
C VAL A 336 14.43 -9.67 -17.32
N GLY A 337 13.81 -8.51 -17.39
CA GLY A 337 12.48 -8.37 -17.96
C GLY A 337 12.27 -7.00 -18.59
N ALA A 338 11.42 -6.96 -19.59
CA ALA A 338 10.90 -5.72 -20.17
C ALA A 338 9.37 -5.79 -20.19
N GLY A 339 8.72 -4.68 -19.90
CA GLY A 339 7.27 -4.68 -19.72
C GLY A 339 6.62 -3.36 -20.09
N ILE A 340 5.30 -3.39 -19.97
CA ILE A 340 4.43 -2.24 -20.17
C ILE A 340 3.49 -2.12 -18.97
N ARG A 341 3.33 -0.90 -18.48
CA ARG A 341 2.42 -0.56 -17.40
C ARG A 341 1.46 0.53 -17.85
N MET A 342 0.18 0.33 -17.59
CA MET A 342 -0.89 1.26 -17.97
C MET A 342 -1.83 1.51 -16.78
N LYS A 343 -2.10 2.76 -16.50
CA LYS A 343 -3.12 3.22 -15.53
C LYS A 343 -4.39 3.63 -16.28
N PHE A 344 -5.55 3.30 -15.74
CA PHE A 344 -6.87 3.67 -16.33
C PHE A 344 -7.84 4.19 -15.26
#